data_8e65dd94ff4ea2582009b68a47697cfb
#
_entry.id   8e65dd94ff4ea2582009b68a47697cfb
#
_cell.length_a   1.000
_cell.length_b   1.000
_cell.length_c   1.000
_cell.angle_alpha   90.00
_cell.angle_beta   90.00
_cell.angle_gamma   90.00
#
_symmetry.space_group_name_H-M   'P 1'
#
loop_
_entity.id
_entity.type
_entity.pdbx_description
1 polymer ?
#
loop_
_entity_poly.entity_id
_entity_poly.type
_entity_poly.pdbx_seq_one_letter_code
_entity_poly.pdbx_strand_id
1 'polypeptide(L)'
;MNNTEKGLFLKLFNRGGYVLDFSTADFDTFTMESVGVALCSHYGLSKGKSLNAFINESTDDKSNKLLLDLLNYYESQYPNFEKERDGINDPYSYGTPNDVYGKYYAKCKEIAQRINSNQFSAFAAKSVEEAFSSEYINKQMSIMLENQSTNPTEAIGKAKELIESCCETILERNGITPNKDWKLNQLVDETMKLLEITPKHIPDTAKEATAIKAILGSLRGISTNIAIIRNAYGSGHGKSASYKGLQERHAKLAIGSSVTLVNFMWDSFERKNKTND
;
A
#
# COMPACT_ATOMS: atom_id res chain seq x y z
N MET A 1 -10.59 3.39 -4.33
CA MET A 1 -11.68 4.15 -3.65
C MET A 1 -13.01 3.50 -3.94
N ASN A 2 -13.93 3.51 -2.97
CA ASN A 2 -15.33 3.13 -3.26
C ASN A 2 -16.10 4.31 -3.90
N ASN A 3 -17.32 4.05 -4.41
CA ASN A 3 -18.10 5.07 -5.13
C ASN A 3 -18.48 6.29 -4.26
N THR A 4 -18.69 6.11 -2.95
CA THR A 4 -18.97 7.21 -2.04
C THR A 4 -17.77 8.13 -1.89
N GLU A 5 -16.58 7.58 -1.79
CA GLU A 5 -15.31 8.31 -1.71
C GLU A 5 -15.01 9.06 -3.00
N LYS A 6 -15.16 8.41 -4.16
CA LYS A 6 -15.05 9.07 -5.47
C LYS A 6 -16.03 10.25 -5.56
N GLY A 7 -17.25 10.08 -5.05
CA GLY A 7 -18.26 11.12 -4.99
C GLY A 7 -17.85 12.37 -4.17
N LEU A 8 -17.05 12.19 -3.10
CA LEU A 8 -16.52 13.32 -2.31
C LEU A 8 -15.49 14.13 -3.11
N PHE A 9 -14.58 13.47 -3.83
CA PHE A 9 -13.66 14.16 -4.74
C PHE A 9 -14.39 14.90 -5.87
N LEU A 10 -15.40 14.28 -6.46
CA LEU A 10 -16.20 14.93 -7.49
C LEU A 10 -16.93 16.19 -6.95
N LYS A 11 -17.41 16.15 -5.70
CA LYS A 11 -18.00 17.33 -5.05
C LYS A 11 -16.98 18.43 -4.75
N LEU A 12 -15.75 18.08 -4.46
CA LEU A 12 -14.67 19.04 -4.25
C LEU A 12 -14.29 19.74 -5.56
N PHE A 13 -14.17 18.99 -6.66
CA PHE A 13 -13.61 19.50 -7.91
C PHE A 13 -14.66 20.07 -8.88
N ASN A 14 -15.85 19.47 -8.94
CA ASN A 14 -16.89 19.91 -9.89
C ASN A 14 -17.76 21.01 -9.28
N ARG A 15 -17.45 22.25 -9.64
CA ARG A 15 -18.08 23.47 -9.10
C ARG A 15 -19.03 24.07 -10.15
N GLY A 16 -20.29 23.63 -10.15
CA GLY A 16 -21.29 24.15 -11.08
C GLY A 16 -21.03 23.87 -12.56
N GLY A 17 -20.41 22.71 -12.87
CA GLY A 17 -20.04 22.31 -14.23
C GLY A 17 -18.62 22.69 -14.65
N TYR A 18 -17.93 23.48 -13.84
CA TYR A 18 -16.51 23.76 -13.97
C TYR A 18 -15.70 22.79 -13.11
N VAL A 19 -14.54 22.34 -13.60
CA VAL A 19 -13.58 21.60 -12.81
C VAL A 19 -12.49 22.56 -12.39
N LEU A 20 -12.47 22.90 -11.11
CA LEU A 20 -11.55 23.91 -10.54
C LEU A 20 -11.49 25.16 -11.45
N ASP A 21 -10.30 25.66 -11.72
CA ASP A 21 -10.03 26.83 -12.57
C ASP A 21 -9.58 26.48 -14.00
N PHE A 22 -9.59 25.19 -14.37
CA PHE A 22 -9.15 24.76 -15.70
C PHE A 22 -9.97 25.41 -16.83
N SER A 23 -9.29 25.87 -17.88
CA SER A 23 -9.91 25.98 -19.21
C SER A 23 -10.20 24.58 -19.77
N THR A 24 -10.96 24.47 -20.87
CA THR A 24 -11.21 23.17 -21.50
C THR A 24 -9.92 22.56 -22.06
N ALA A 25 -9.07 23.39 -22.67
CA ALA A 25 -7.80 22.94 -23.23
C ALA A 25 -6.81 22.50 -22.13
N ASP A 26 -6.71 23.26 -21.03
CA ASP A 26 -5.82 22.92 -19.91
C ASP A 26 -6.29 21.64 -19.22
N PHE A 27 -7.60 21.44 -19.08
CA PHE A 27 -8.17 20.22 -18.51
C PHE A 27 -7.86 19.00 -19.36
N ASP A 28 -8.00 19.12 -20.69
CA ASP A 28 -7.64 18.03 -21.61
C ASP A 28 -6.14 17.71 -21.56
N THR A 29 -5.27 18.72 -21.52
CA THR A 29 -3.83 18.54 -21.35
C THR A 29 -3.53 17.84 -20.03
N PHE A 30 -4.07 18.33 -18.92
CA PHE A 30 -3.88 17.73 -17.60
C PHE A 30 -4.32 16.26 -17.55
N THR A 31 -5.50 15.96 -18.08
CA THR A 31 -6.02 14.59 -18.03
C THR A 31 -5.29 13.65 -18.99
N MET A 32 -4.78 14.17 -20.12
CA MET A 32 -3.88 13.41 -21.00
C MET A 32 -2.57 13.04 -20.30
N GLU A 33 -1.95 13.97 -19.57
CA GLU A 33 -0.73 13.72 -18.80
C GLU A 33 -0.97 12.76 -17.62
N SER A 34 -2.12 12.91 -16.94
CA SER A 34 -2.45 12.10 -15.77
C SER A 34 -2.79 10.65 -16.14
N VAL A 35 -3.75 10.45 -17.04
CA VAL A 35 -4.37 9.13 -17.32
C VAL A 35 -4.33 8.71 -18.78
N GLY A 36 -3.70 9.51 -19.64
CA GLY A 36 -3.54 9.20 -21.07
C GLY A 36 -4.80 9.45 -21.91
N VAL A 37 -5.75 10.26 -21.43
CA VAL A 37 -7.01 10.56 -22.14
C VAL A 37 -7.35 12.05 -21.97
N ALA A 38 -7.53 12.77 -23.08
CA ALA A 38 -8.06 14.14 -23.11
C ALA A 38 -9.57 14.10 -22.94
N LEU A 39 -10.06 14.26 -21.71
CA LEU A 39 -11.44 13.91 -21.35
C LEU A 39 -12.53 14.70 -22.08
N CYS A 40 -12.38 16.02 -22.25
CA CYS A 40 -13.39 16.81 -22.95
C CYS A 40 -13.44 16.43 -24.43
N SER A 41 -12.29 16.28 -25.06
CA SER A 41 -12.21 15.85 -26.47
C SER A 41 -12.72 14.41 -26.66
N HIS A 42 -12.44 13.52 -25.70
CA HIS A 42 -12.85 12.12 -25.76
C HIS A 42 -14.38 11.96 -25.66
N TYR A 43 -14.99 12.62 -24.68
CA TYR A 43 -16.43 12.48 -24.41
C TYR A 43 -17.29 13.50 -25.16
N GLY A 44 -16.73 14.57 -25.68
CA GLY A 44 -17.49 15.66 -26.30
C GLY A 44 -18.42 16.40 -25.32
N LEU A 45 -18.11 16.39 -24.01
CA LEU A 45 -18.93 16.95 -22.94
C LEU A 45 -18.20 18.10 -22.22
N SER A 46 -18.96 18.82 -21.35
CA SER A 46 -18.34 19.81 -20.46
C SER A 46 -17.38 19.13 -19.49
N LYS A 47 -16.37 19.86 -18.98
CA LYS A 47 -15.34 19.36 -18.08
C LYS A 47 -15.88 18.50 -16.93
N GLY A 48 -16.88 19.04 -16.21
CA GLY A 48 -17.50 18.31 -15.08
C GLY A 48 -18.24 17.05 -15.50
N LYS A 49 -18.92 17.06 -16.67
CA LYS A 49 -19.59 15.85 -17.21
C LYS A 49 -18.58 14.84 -17.71
N SER A 50 -17.51 15.27 -18.38
CA SER A 50 -16.43 14.39 -18.87
C SER A 50 -15.68 13.73 -17.70
N LEU A 51 -15.41 14.47 -16.63
CA LEU A 51 -14.83 13.93 -15.40
C LEU A 51 -15.73 12.85 -14.78
N ASN A 52 -17.03 13.13 -14.64
CA ASN A 52 -17.97 12.13 -14.11
C ASN A 52 -18.06 10.88 -14.98
N ALA A 53 -18.13 11.03 -16.30
CA ALA A 53 -18.17 9.89 -17.23
C ALA A 53 -16.92 9.02 -17.07
N PHE A 54 -15.74 9.63 -17.08
CA PHE A 54 -14.48 8.90 -16.92
C PHE A 54 -14.39 8.15 -15.57
N ILE A 55 -14.78 8.77 -14.46
CA ILE A 55 -14.72 8.15 -13.13
C ILE A 55 -15.66 6.94 -13.03
N ASN A 56 -16.78 6.95 -13.76
CA ASN A 56 -17.75 5.86 -13.77
C ASN A 56 -17.37 4.70 -14.71
N GLU A 57 -16.65 4.98 -15.81
CA GLU A 57 -16.37 4.03 -16.87
C GLU A 57 -14.95 3.44 -16.80
N SER A 58 -14.01 4.16 -16.19
CA SER A 58 -12.62 3.72 -16.11
C SER A 58 -12.37 2.72 -14.98
N THR A 59 -11.23 2.02 -15.07
CA THR A 59 -10.76 1.15 -13.98
C THR A 59 -10.49 1.96 -12.71
N ASP A 60 -10.58 1.29 -11.55
CA ASP A 60 -10.31 1.92 -10.26
C ASP A 60 -8.92 2.57 -10.18
N ASP A 61 -7.91 1.98 -10.78
CA ASP A 61 -6.55 2.53 -10.79
C ASP A 61 -6.48 3.87 -11.52
N LYS A 62 -7.08 3.96 -12.71
CA LYS A 62 -7.11 5.21 -13.50
C LYS A 62 -7.96 6.27 -12.82
N SER A 63 -9.14 5.88 -12.31
CA SER A 63 -10.01 6.78 -11.55
C SER A 63 -9.30 7.34 -10.32
N ASN A 64 -8.68 6.47 -9.53
CA ASN A 64 -7.96 6.87 -8.32
C ASN A 64 -6.78 7.77 -8.63
N LYS A 65 -6.00 7.45 -9.69
CA LYS A 65 -4.88 8.27 -10.12
C LYS A 65 -5.32 9.68 -10.48
N LEU A 66 -6.33 9.82 -11.35
CA LEU A 66 -6.82 11.13 -11.75
C LEU A 66 -7.32 11.97 -10.58
N LEU A 67 -8.08 11.35 -9.65
CA LEU A 67 -8.61 12.06 -8.48
C LEU A 67 -7.50 12.51 -7.52
N LEU A 68 -6.45 11.74 -7.35
CA LEU A 68 -5.28 12.12 -6.56
C LEU A 68 -4.45 13.21 -7.24
N ASP A 69 -4.26 13.14 -8.54
CA ASP A 69 -3.53 14.16 -9.31
C ASP A 69 -4.32 15.51 -9.28
N LEU A 70 -5.65 15.46 -9.37
CA LEU A 70 -6.49 16.65 -9.19
C LEU A 70 -6.41 17.23 -7.76
N LEU A 71 -6.27 16.38 -6.74
CA LEU A 71 -6.07 16.85 -5.37
C LEU A 71 -4.71 17.54 -5.22
N ASN A 72 -3.66 16.97 -5.78
CA ASN A 72 -2.32 17.57 -5.79
C ASN A 72 -2.34 18.92 -6.54
N TYR A 73 -3.01 18.98 -7.69
CA TYR A 73 -3.19 20.25 -8.41
C TYR A 73 -3.94 21.27 -7.55
N TYR A 74 -5.05 20.89 -6.94
CA TYR A 74 -5.81 21.75 -6.04
C TYR A 74 -4.94 22.32 -4.92
N GLU A 75 -4.16 21.47 -4.26
CA GLU A 75 -3.24 21.88 -3.19
C GLU A 75 -2.15 22.83 -3.69
N SER A 76 -1.62 22.65 -4.90
CA SER A 76 -0.57 23.50 -5.47
C SER A 76 -1.07 24.88 -5.90
N GLN A 77 -2.29 24.95 -6.44
CA GLN A 77 -2.88 26.19 -6.95
C GLN A 77 -3.56 27.01 -5.84
N TYR A 78 -3.98 26.35 -4.76
CA TYR A 78 -4.68 26.98 -3.65
C TYR A 78 -3.90 26.84 -2.33
N PRO A 79 -2.72 27.47 -2.21
CA PRO A 79 -1.95 27.40 -0.96
C PRO A 79 -2.69 27.96 0.25
N ASN A 80 -3.72 28.80 0.01
CA ASN A 80 -4.59 29.38 1.03
C ASN A 80 -5.93 28.63 1.20
N PHE A 81 -6.02 27.35 0.78
CA PHE A 81 -7.24 26.57 1.03
C PHE A 81 -7.57 26.47 2.55
N GLU A 82 -6.62 26.79 3.43
CA GLU A 82 -6.88 27.01 4.85
C GLU A 82 -7.96 28.05 5.06
N LYS A 83 -8.04 29.11 4.24
CA LYS A 83 -9.14 30.09 4.29
C LYS A 83 -10.49 29.49 3.88
N GLU A 84 -10.52 28.52 2.97
CA GLU A 84 -11.75 27.77 2.67
C GLU A 84 -12.15 26.89 3.88
N ARG A 85 -11.20 26.34 4.60
CA ARG A 85 -11.41 25.55 5.82
C ARG A 85 -11.72 26.41 7.03
N ASP A 86 -11.01 27.54 7.18
CA ASP A 86 -11.12 28.44 8.33
C ASP A 86 -12.23 29.50 8.12
N GLY A 87 -12.81 29.58 6.93
CA GLY A 87 -13.97 30.42 6.61
C GLY A 87 -15.20 30.17 7.50
N ILE A 88 -15.21 29.05 8.23
CA ILE A 88 -16.16 28.76 9.33
C ILE A 88 -16.05 29.76 10.48
N ASN A 89 -14.88 30.38 10.69
CA ASN A 89 -14.60 31.31 11.79
C ASN A 89 -14.61 32.76 11.39
N ASP A 90 -14.94 33.09 10.13
CA ASP A 90 -15.13 34.48 9.72
C ASP A 90 -16.51 34.95 10.15
N PRO A 91 -16.65 35.88 11.16
CA PRO A 91 -17.93 36.35 11.65
C PRO A 91 -18.74 37.14 10.59
N TYR A 92 -18.12 37.45 9.45
CA TYR A 92 -18.76 38.16 8.32
C TYR A 92 -19.14 37.23 7.15
N SER A 93 -18.77 35.95 7.22
CA SER A 93 -19.10 34.96 6.19
C SER A 93 -20.43 34.27 6.50
N TYR A 94 -21.50 34.86 6.02
CA TYR A 94 -22.83 34.25 6.04
C TYR A 94 -22.86 33.02 5.13
N GLY A 95 -22.60 31.81 5.68
CA GLY A 95 -22.88 30.52 5.03
C GLY A 95 -22.34 30.41 3.59
N THR A 96 -21.12 30.87 3.34
CA THR A 96 -20.54 30.89 2.01
C THR A 96 -20.21 29.45 1.55
N PRO A 97 -20.26 29.16 0.22
CA PRO A 97 -19.90 27.85 -0.36
C PRO A 97 -18.54 27.31 0.08
N ASN A 98 -17.64 28.17 0.55
CA ASN A 98 -16.28 27.82 0.99
C ASN A 98 -16.24 26.85 2.18
N ASP A 99 -17.18 26.95 3.13
CA ASP A 99 -17.30 26.01 4.26
C ASP A 99 -17.57 24.56 3.79
N VAL A 100 -18.35 24.41 2.74
CA VAL A 100 -18.68 23.09 2.17
C VAL A 100 -17.44 22.46 1.51
N TYR A 101 -16.67 23.25 0.77
CA TYR A 101 -15.45 22.76 0.10
C TYR A 101 -14.36 22.39 1.07
N GLY A 102 -14.17 23.15 2.15
CA GLY A 102 -13.24 22.81 3.22
C GLY A 102 -13.53 21.45 3.87
N LYS A 103 -14.82 21.16 4.11
CA LYS A 103 -15.25 19.83 4.62
C LYS A 103 -14.98 18.69 3.64
N TYR A 104 -15.21 18.90 2.34
CA TYR A 104 -14.89 17.91 1.31
C TYR A 104 -13.39 17.71 1.21
N TYR A 105 -12.59 18.78 1.22
CA TYR A 105 -11.14 18.70 1.17
C TYR A 105 -10.57 17.88 2.33
N ALA A 106 -10.97 18.17 3.57
CA ALA A 106 -10.49 17.41 4.73
C ALA A 106 -10.72 15.90 4.57
N LYS A 107 -11.91 15.50 4.11
CA LYS A 107 -12.22 14.08 3.85
C LYS A 107 -11.43 13.51 2.68
N CYS A 108 -11.27 14.25 1.58
CA CYS A 108 -10.47 13.82 0.44
C CYS A 108 -9.00 13.64 0.84
N LYS A 109 -8.46 14.50 1.71
CA LYS A 109 -7.10 14.39 2.25
C LYS A 109 -6.91 13.13 3.08
N GLU A 110 -7.83 12.82 3.98
CA GLU A 110 -7.81 11.56 4.76
C GLU A 110 -7.82 10.32 3.84
N ILE A 111 -8.68 10.33 2.81
CA ILE A 111 -8.78 9.26 1.83
C ILE A 111 -7.48 9.14 1.03
N ALA A 112 -6.92 10.26 0.56
CA ALA A 112 -5.66 10.27 -0.18
C ALA A 112 -4.48 9.74 0.66
N GLN A 113 -4.38 10.15 1.91
CA GLN A 113 -3.36 9.64 2.84
C GLN A 113 -3.48 8.14 3.05
N ARG A 114 -4.71 7.62 3.19
CA ARG A 114 -4.94 6.18 3.30
C ARG A 114 -4.53 5.44 2.02
N ILE A 115 -4.86 5.96 0.85
CA ILE A 115 -4.51 5.34 -0.44
C ILE A 115 -2.99 5.37 -0.64
N ASN A 116 -2.34 6.49 -0.39
CA ASN A 116 -0.88 6.60 -0.53
C ASN A 116 -0.14 5.67 0.44
N SER A 117 -0.65 5.50 1.67
CA SER A 117 -0.08 4.52 2.60
C SER A 117 -0.29 3.06 2.15
N ASN A 118 -1.38 2.79 1.44
CA ASN A 118 -1.66 1.48 0.85
C ASN A 118 -0.85 1.26 -0.45
N GLN A 119 -0.56 2.32 -1.21
CA GLN A 119 0.28 2.21 -2.42
C GLN A 119 1.70 1.75 -2.11
N PHE A 120 2.30 2.17 -0.99
CA PHE A 120 3.62 1.65 -0.60
C PHE A 120 3.57 0.14 -0.36
N SER A 121 2.57 -0.32 0.40
CA SER A 121 2.38 -1.77 0.62
C SER A 121 2.03 -2.49 -0.70
N ALA A 122 1.23 -1.90 -1.57
CA ALA A 122 0.87 -2.47 -2.86
C ALA A 122 2.05 -2.49 -3.85
N PHE A 123 2.88 -1.46 -3.89
CA PHE A 123 4.09 -1.43 -4.71
C PHE A 123 5.09 -2.51 -4.27
N ALA A 124 5.33 -2.59 -2.96
CA ALA A 124 6.19 -3.63 -2.41
C ALA A 124 5.61 -5.04 -2.62
N ALA A 125 4.28 -5.19 -2.55
CA ALA A 125 3.58 -6.43 -2.86
C ALA A 125 3.74 -6.84 -4.32
N LYS A 126 3.65 -5.90 -5.26
CA LYS A 126 3.80 -6.17 -6.70
C LYS A 126 5.17 -6.77 -7.04
N SER A 127 6.24 -6.33 -6.39
CA SER A 127 7.57 -6.93 -6.58
C SER A 127 7.62 -8.40 -6.16
N VAL A 128 6.89 -8.78 -5.11
CA VAL A 128 6.76 -10.18 -4.69
C VAL A 128 5.92 -10.98 -5.69
N GLU A 129 4.81 -10.43 -6.17
CA GLU A 129 3.95 -11.07 -7.17
C GLU A 129 4.71 -11.37 -8.47
N GLU A 130 5.50 -10.40 -8.95
CA GLU A 130 6.34 -10.55 -10.14
C GLU A 130 7.45 -11.59 -9.92
N ALA A 131 8.11 -11.58 -8.76
CA ALA A 131 9.18 -12.50 -8.43
C ALA A 131 8.72 -13.96 -8.34
N PHE A 132 7.59 -14.22 -7.70
CA PHE A 132 7.09 -15.58 -7.53
C PHE A 132 6.34 -16.12 -8.73
N SER A 133 5.71 -15.25 -9.55
CA SER A 133 4.86 -15.61 -10.70
C SER A 133 3.84 -16.73 -10.37
N SER A 134 3.26 -16.68 -9.15
CA SER A 134 2.40 -17.72 -8.60
C SER A 134 1.00 -17.18 -8.32
N GLU A 135 -0.03 -17.84 -8.89
CA GLU A 135 -1.43 -17.49 -8.62
C GLU A 135 -1.77 -17.57 -7.13
N TYR A 136 -1.20 -18.56 -6.42
CA TYR A 136 -1.38 -18.70 -4.97
C TYR A 136 -0.84 -17.48 -4.22
N ILE A 137 0.39 -17.06 -4.50
CA ILE A 137 1.04 -15.90 -3.86
C ILE A 137 0.23 -14.63 -4.17
N ASN A 138 -0.16 -14.41 -5.43
CA ASN A 138 -0.96 -13.26 -5.83
C ASN A 138 -2.27 -13.19 -5.05
N LYS A 139 -2.96 -14.32 -4.90
CA LYS A 139 -4.18 -14.40 -4.10
C LYS A 139 -3.93 -14.11 -2.61
N GLN A 140 -2.84 -14.61 -2.01
CA GLN A 140 -2.51 -14.33 -0.62
C GLN A 140 -2.19 -12.83 -0.43
N MET A 141 -1.48 -12.21 -1.39
CA MET A 141 -1.17 -10.78 -1.37
C MET A 141 -2.44 -9.92 -1.45
N SER A 142 -3.37 -10.22 -2.35
CA SER A 142 -4.67 -9.52 -2.42
C SER A 142 -5.43 -9.61 -1.11
N ILE A 143 -5.59 -10.81 -0.55
CA ILE A 143 -6.28 -11.02 0.73
C ILE A 143 -5.59 -10.25 1.86
N MET A 144 -4.28 -10.24 1.91
CA MET A 144 -3.50 -9.52 2.92
C MET A 144 -3.73 -8.00 2.85
N LEU A 145 -3.71 -7.43 1.64
CA LEU A 145 -3.93 -5.99 1.43
C LEU A 145 -5.38 -5.59 1.69
N GLU A 146 -6.36 -6.38 1.25
CA GLU A 146 -7.79 -6.12 1.49
C GLU A 146 -8.14 -6.13 2.97
N ASN A 147 -7.55 -7.05 3.74
CA ASN A 147 -7.80 -7.20 5.18
C ASN A 147 -7.01 -6.23 6.05
N GLN A 148 -6.10 -5.44 5.51
CA GLN A 148 -5.22 -4.56 6.26
C GLN A 148 -5.99 -3.61 7.22
N SER A 149 -7.11 -3.06 6.77
CA SER A 149 -7.95 -2.14 7.55
C SER A 149 -9.18 -2.83 8.15
N THR A 150 -9.76 -3.81 7.46
CA THR A 150 -11.03 -4.46 7.84
C THR A 150 -10.83 -5.61 8.82
N ASN A 151 -9.77 -6.39 8.67
CA ASN A 151 -9.40 -7.50 9.54
C ASN A 151 -7.87 -7.59 9.74
N PRO A 152 -7.28 -6.69 10.55
CA PRO A 152 -5.82 -6.63 10.77
C PRO A 152 -5.20 -7.96 11.23
N THR A 153 -5.94 -8.76 11.97
CA THR A 153 -5.49 -10.08 12.46
C THR A 153 -5.29 -11.06 11.31
N GLU A 154 -6.22 -11.11 10.36
CA GLU A 154 -6.14 -11.95 9.17
C GLU A 154 -5.00 -11.49 8.26
N ALA A 155 -4.85 -10.19 8.05
CA ALA A 155 -3.74 -9.62 7.27
C ALA A 155 -2.37 -10.02 7.83
N ILE A 156 -2.19 -10.03 9.15
CA ILE A 156 -0.96 -10.49 9.80
C ILE A 156 -0.78 -12.02 9.64
N GLY A 157 -1.87 -12.79 9.67
CA GLY A 157 -1.85 -14.21 9.35
C GLY A 157 -1.29 -14.47 7.94
N LYS A 158 -1.79 -13.73 6.95
CA LYS A 158 -1.32 -13.81 5.56
C LYS A 158 0.12 -13.32 5.38
N ALA A 159 0.54 -12.32 6.14
CA ALA A 159 1.93 -11.87 6.16
C ALA A 159 2.90 -12.97 6.66
N LYS A 160 2.47 -13.76 7.67
CA LYS A 160 3.20 -14.95 8.13
C LYS A 160 3.28 -16.01 7.04
N GLU A 161 2.14 -16.37 6.44
CA GLU A 161 2.05 -17.38 5.37
C GLU A 161 2.92 -17.01 4.16
N LEU A 162 3.02 -15.73 3.82
CA LEU A 162 3.89 -15.24 2.75
C LEU A 162 5.38 -15.54 3.02
N ILE A 163 5.84 -15.31 4.25
CA ILE A 163 7.24 -15.65 4.63
C ILE A 163 7.46 -17.15 4.56
N GLU A 164 6.51 -17.96 5.04
CA GLU A 164 6.58 -19.43 4.98
C GLU A 164 6.69 -19.89 3.53
N SER A 165 5.80 -19.45 2.64
CA SER A 165 5.80 -19.82 1.23
C SER A 165 7.10 -19.43 0.51
N CYS A 166 7.66 -18.25 0.84
CA CYS A 166 8.96 -17.83 0.29
C CYS A 166 10.07 -18.78 0.71
N CYS A 167 10.18 -19.07 1.99
CA CYS A 167 11.23 -19.95 2.51
C CYS A 167 11.11 -21.37 1.94
N GLU A 168 9.91 -21.95 1.95
CA GLU A 168 9.66 -23.28 1.38
C GLU A 168 10.05 -23.33 -0.08
N THR A 169 9.63 -22.35 -0.89
CA THR A 169 9.96 -22.29 -2.31
C THR A 169 11.48 -22.21 -2.54
N ILE A 170 12.20 -21.39 -1.78
CA ILE A 170 13.66 -21.27 -1.91
C ILE A 170 14.36 -22.58 -1.55
N LEU A 171 13.97 -23.21 -0.44
CA LEU A 171 14.54 -24.47 0.01
C LEU A 171 14.28 -25.58 -1.00
N GLU A 172 13.04 -25.75 -1.46
CA GLU A 172 12.65 -26.76 -2.43
C GLU A 172 13.39 -26.60 -3.77
N ARG A 173 13.53 -25.38 -4.28
CA ARG A 173 14.30 -25.09 -5.51
C ARG A 173 15.79 -25.40 -5.37
N ASN A 174 16.31 -25.50 -4.14
CA ASN A 174 17.68 -25.93 -3.85
C ASN A 174 17.74 -27.41 -3.44
N GLY A 175 16.69 -28.21 -3.65
CA GLY A 175 16.65 -29.62 -3.37
C GLY A 175 16.55 -30.00 -1.88
N ILE A 176 16.20 -29.03 -1.03
CA ILE A 176 16.03 -29.23 0.42
C ILE A 176 14.53 -29.34 0.71
N THR A 177 14.09 -30.48 1.22
CA THR A 177 12.70 -30.65 1.67
C THR A 177 12.55 -30.05 3.08
N PRO A 178 11.70 -29.01 3.25
CA PRO A 178 11.46 -28.43 4.58
C PRO A 178 10.90 -29.46 5.55
N ASN A 179 11.40 -29.43 6.79
CA ASN A 179 10.83 -30.27 7.85
C ASN A 179 9.48 -29.71 8.28
N LYS A 180 8.43 -30.53 8.26
CA LYS A 180 7.05 -30.15 8.62
C LYS A 180 6.89 -29.66 10.06
N ASP A 181 7.81 -30.01 10.94
CA ASP A 181 7.81 -29.61 12.35
C ASP A 181 8.53 -28.25 12.58
N TRP A 182 9.15 -27.69 11.55
CA TRP A 182 9.82 -26.41 11.67
C TRP A 182 8.82 -25.28 11.92
N LYS A 183 9.10 -24.50 12.93
CA LYS A 183 8.40 -23.23 13.17
C LYS A 183 8.94 -22.19 12.20
N LEU A 184 8.19 -21.11 11.98
CA LEU A 184 8.54 -20.03 11.05
C LEU A 184 10.00 -19.52 11.26
N ASN A 185 10.43 -19.32 12.51
CA ASN A 185 11.78 -18.85 12.80
C ASN A 185 12.86 -19.86 12.37
N GLN A 186 12.61 -21.17 12.51
CA GLN A 186 13.53 -22.20 12.05
C GLN A 186 13.58 -22.27 10.52
N LEU A 187 12.42 -22.15 9.87
CA LEU A 187 12.30 -22.12 8.42
C LEU A 187 13.09 -20.92 7.82
N VAL A 188 12.92 -19.73 8.40
CA VAL A 188 13.68 -18.53 8.01
C VAL A 188 15.19 -18.72 8.28
N ASP A 189 15.56 -19.27 9.42
CA ASP A 189 16.97 -19.51 9.76
C ASP A 189 17.68 -20.43 8.76
N GLU A 190 17.04 -21.52 8.36
CA GLU A 190 17.61 -22.45 7.39
C GLU A 190 17.69 -21.81 5.99
N THR A 191 16.67 -21.06 5.60
CA THR A 191 16.69 -20.29 4.33
C THR A 191 17.82 -19.25 4.33
N MET A 192 17.95 -18.43 5.39
CA MET A 192 19.01 -17.43 5.49
C MET A 192 20.42 -18.06 5.53
N LYS A 193 20.58 -19.24 6.13
CA LYS A 193 21.85 -20.00 6.10
C LYS A 193 22.17 -20.47 4.68
N LEU A 194 21.19 -21.08 3.99
CA LEU A 194 21.35 -21.53 2.61
C LEU A 194 21.77 -20.37 1.69
N LEU A 195 21.16 -19.19 1.87
CA LEU A 195 21.45 -18.00 1.07
C LEU A 195 22.72 -17.25 1.51
N GLU A 196 23.37 -17.67 2.59
CA GLU A 196 24.57 -17.01 3.15
C GLU A 196 24.36 -15.57 3.58
N ILE A 197 23.12 -15.22 4.00
CA ILE A 197 22.71 -13.89 4.44
C ILE A 197 22.48 -13.79 5.96
N THR A 198 23.16 -14.63 6.74
CA THR A 198 23.15 -14.50 8.20
C THR A 198 24.29 -13.58 8.68
N PRO A 199 24.19 -13.00 9.88
CA PRO A 199 25.28 -12.19 10.45
C PRO A 199 26.65 -12.87 10.45
N LYS A 200 26.70 -14.20 10.52
CA LYS A 200 27.96 -14.98 10.51
C LYS A 200 28.69 -14.97 9.16
N HIS A 201 27.96 -14.72 8.06
CA HIS A 201 28.54 -14.65 6.73
C HIS A 201 29.12 -13.27 6.39
N ILE A 202 28.97 -12.28 7.27
CA ILE A 202 29.54 -10.95 7.08
C ILE A 202 30.92 -10.91 7.76
N PRO A 203 32.00 -10.73 7.00
CA PRO A 203 33.35 -10.63 7.56
C PRO A 203 33.46 -9.43 8.49
N ASP A 204 34.18 -9.56 9.61
CA ASP A 204 34.41 -8.44 10.56
C ASP A 204 35.21 -7.29 9.92
N THR A 205 35.95 -7.59 8.85
CA THR A 205 36.72 -6.62 8.07
C THR A 205 35.86 -5.83 7.06
N ALA A 206 34.60 -6.22 6.84
CA ALA A 206 33.72 -5.48 5.95
C ALA A 206 33.41 -4.09 6.50
N LYS A 207 33.38 -3.09 5.61
CA LYS A 207 32.98 -1.75 5.99
C LYS A 207 31.58 -1.80 6.63
N GLU A 208 31.40 -1.13 7.76
CA GLU A 208 30.13 -1.09 8.52
C GLU A 208 29.59 -2.49 8.94
N ALA A 209 30.47 -3.48 9.11
CA ALA A 209 30.09 -4.88 9.41
C ALA A 209 29.11 -4.97 10.60
N THR A 210 29.34 -4.19 11.67
CA THR A 210 28.47 -4.17 12.85
C THR A 210 27.03 -3.75 12.51
N ALA A 211 26.87 -2.69 11.71
CA ALA A 211 25.56 -2.20 11.31
C ALA A 211 24.84 -3.20 10.39
N ILE A 212 25.56 -3.79 9.43
CA ILE A 212 25.00 -4.79 8.52
C ILE A 212 24.53 -6.03 9.32
N LYS A 213 25.34 -6.53 10.24
CA LYS A 213 24.97 -7.66 11.11
C LYS A 213 23.73 -7.36 11.96
N ALA A 214 23.63 -6.14 12.48
CA ALA A 214 22.46 -5.72 13.26
C ALA A 214 21.19 -5.67 12.41
N ILE A 215 21.26 -5.17 11.16
CA ILE A 215 20.13 -5.16 10.23
C ILE A 215 19.69 -6.61 9.91
N LEU A 216 20.60 -7.49 9.57
CA LEU A 216 20.29 -8.90 9.30
C LEU A 216 19.67 -9.61 10.52
N GLY A 217 20.14 -9.32 11.72
CA GLY A 217 19.54 -9.80 12.96
C GLY A 217 18.12 -9.27 13.17
N SER A 218 17.88 -8.01 12.83
CA SER A 218 16.55 -7.40 12.90
C SER A 218 15.57 -8.00 11.90
N LEU A 219 16.00 -8.24 10.66
CA LEU A 219 15.20 -8.93 9.63
C LEU A 219 14.80 -10.33 10.10
N ARG A 220 15.73 -11.11 10.66
CA ARG A 220 15.42 -12.41 11.26
C ARG A 220 14.39 -12.29 12.40
N GLY A 221 14.50 -11.25 13.25
CA GLY A 221 13.56 -10.99 14.35
C GLY A 221 12.13 -10.72 13.89
N ILE A 222 11.94 -10.21 12.69
CA ILE A 222 10.61 -9.94 12.10
C ILE A 222 9.76 -11.22 12.08
N SER A 223 10.28 -12.31 11.54
CA SER A 223 9.56 -13.58 11.42
C SER A 223 9.11 -14.13 12.78
N THR A 224 9.98 -14.06 13.79
CA THR A 224 9.67 -14.49 15.15
C THR A 224 8.53 -13.67 15.75
N ASN A 225 8.63 -12.35 15.64
CA ASN A 225 7.66 -11.43 16.23
C ASN A 225 6.30 -11.47 15.51
N ILE A 226 6.27 -11.64 14.19
CA ILE A 226 5.03 -11.84 13.44
C ILE A 226 4.33 -13.13 13.87
N ALA A 227 5.08 -14.23 14.06
CA ALA A 227 4.51 -15.47 14.55
C ALA A 227 3.93 -15.34 15.96
N ILE A 228 4.59 -14.61 16.86
CA ILE A 228 4.10 -14.33 18.22
C ILE A 228 2.80 -13.52 18.17
N ILE A 229 2.77 -12.43 17.40
CA ILE A 229 1.57 -11.58 17.26
C ILE A 229 0.41 -12.40 16.67
N ARG A 230 0.65 -13.15 15.59
CA ARG A 230 -0.37 -14.03 14.98
C ARG A 230 -0.93 -15.04 15.98
N ASN A 231 -0.09 -15.65 16.79
CA ASN A 231 -0.54 -16.66 17.78
C ASN A 231 -1.33 -16.01 18.92
N ALA A 232 -0.93 -14.84 19.40
CA ALA A 232 -1.60 -14.13 20.48
C ALA A 232 -2.98 -13.57 20.07
N TYR A 233 -3.12 -13.11 18.81
CA TYR A 233 -4.30 -12.42 18.33
C TYR A 233 -5.12 -13.21 17.30
N GLY A 234 -4.63 -14.35 16.84
CA GLY A 234 -5.32 -15.19 15.86
C GLY A 234 -6.69 -15.71 16.34
N SER A 235 -7.50 -16.12 15.38
CA SER A 235 -8.89 -16.58 15.59
C SER A 235 -9.03 -18.00 16.15
N GLY A 236 -7.90 -18.68 16.44
CA GLY A 236 -7.91 -20.09 16.87
C GLY A 236 -8.57 -20.37 18.24
N HIS A 237 -8.90 -19.32 19.00
CA HIS A 237 -9.61 -19.44 20.28
C HIS A 237 -10.67 -18.35 20.39
N GLY A 238 -11.80 -18.69 21.02
CA GLY A 238 -12.86 -17.73 21.32
C GLY A 238 -12.33 -16.55 22.12
N LYS A 239 -12.79 -15.35 21.79
CA LYS A 239 -12.42 -14.10 22.46
C LYS A 239 -13.62 -13.56 23.24
N SER A 240 -13.36 -12.87 24.35
CA SER A 240 -14.42 -12.22 25.12
C SER A 240 -15.01 -11.03 24.37
N ALA A 241 -16.23 -10.62 24.71
CA ALA A 241 -16.89 -9.46 24.12
C ALA A 241 -16.13 -8.13 24.32
N SER A 242 -15.25 -8.06 25.32
CA SER A 242 -14.39 -6.90 25.60
C SER A 242 -13.05 -6.92 24.86
N TYR A 243 -12.80 -7.96 24.06
CA TYR A 243 -11.53 -8.12 23.35
C TYR A 243 -11.31 -6.98 22.35
N LYS A 244 -10.16 -6.32 22.47
CA LYS A 244 -9.68 -5.34 21.50
C LYS A 244 -8.60 -5.99 20.65
N GLY A 245 -8.93 -6.23 19.38
CA GLY A 245 -8.01 -6.79 18.38
C GLY A 245 -6.88 -5.84 17.98
N LEU A 246 -6.13 -6.28 17.00
CA LEU A 246 -5.08 -5.47 16.38
C LEU A 246 -5.72 -4.35 15.53
N GLN A 247 -4.97 -3.25 15.39
CA GLN A 247 -5.37 -2.10 14.58
C GLN A 247 -4.67 -2.13 13.22
N GLU A 248 -5.20 -1.41 12.24
CA GLU A 248 -4.65 -1.27 10.89
C GLU A 248 -3.14 -0.96 10.90
N ARG A 249 -2.68 -0.07 11.79
CA ARG A 249 -1.24 0.26 11.90
C ARG A 249 -0.35 -0.95 12.20
N HIS A 250 -0.85 -1.92 12.95
CA HIS A 250 -0.12 -3.15 13.28
C HIS A 250 -0.06 -4.08 12.06
N ALA A 251 -1.16 -4.18 11.30
CA ALA A 251 -1.17 -4.91 10.04
C ALA A 251 -0.22 -4.28 9.01
N LYS A 252 -0.26 -2.97 8.84
CA LYS A 252 0.66 -2.23 7.93
C LYS A 252 2.13 -2.50 8.27
N LEU A 253 2.48 -2.46 9.55
CA LEU A 253 3.85 -2.77 10.00
C LEU A 253 4.23 -4.21 9.68
N ALA A 254 3.37 -5.17 10.00
CA ALA A 254 3.63 -6.59 9.75
C ALA A 254 3.75 -6.90 8.25
N ILE A 255 2.84 -6.38 7.42
CA ILE A 255 2.86 -6.52 5.96
C ILE A 255 4.15 -5.94 5.39
N GLY A 256 4.44 -4.67 5.68
CA GLY A 256 5.64 -4.01 5.16
C GLY A 256 6.92 -4.73 5.55
N SER A 257 7.01 -5.19 6.81
CA SER A 257 8.16 -5.95 7.31
C SER A 257 8.30 -7.31 6.62
N SER A 258 7.18 -8.04 6.43
CA SER A 258 7.18 -9.35 5.75
C SER A 258 7.58 -9.22 4.29
N VAL A 259 7.03 -8.26 3.58
CA VAL A 259 7.36 -7.99 2.16
C VAL A 259 8.83 -7.61 2.01
N THR A 260 9.37 -6.77 2.91
CA THR A 260 10.80 -6.42 2.91
C THR A 260 11.69 -7.65 3.10
N LEU A 261 11.36 -8.52 4.06
CA LEU A 261 12.10 -9.74 4.32
C LEU A 261 12.04 -10.71 3.12
N VAL A 262 10.85 -10.90 2.57
CA VAL A 262 10.63 -11.79 1.41
C VAL A 262 11.39 -11.31 0.18
N ASN A 263 11.29 -10.02 -0.17
CA ASN A 263 12.04 -9.45 -1.28
C ASN A 263 13.55 -9.62 -1.09
N PHE A 264 14.07 -9.31 0.10
CA PHE A 264 15.50 -9.48 0.38
C PHE A 264 15.98 -10.93 0.25
N MET A 265 15.19 -11.90 0.75
CA MET A 265 15.52 -13.32 0.59
C MET A 265 15.46 -13.76 -0.87
N TRP A 266 14.45 -13.29 -1.62
CA TRP A 266 14.28 -13.66 -3.02
C TRP A 266 15.38 -13.08 -3.91
N ASP A 267 15.69 -11.80 -3.76
CA ASP A 267 16.81 -11.15 -4.48
C ASP A 267 18.14 -11.84 -4.20
N SER A 268 18.35 -12.28 -2.94
CA SER A 268 19.54 -13.02 -2.55
C SER A 268 19.59 -14.40 -3.20
N PHE A 269 18.45 -15.08 -3.32
CA PHE A 269 18.31 -16.35 -4.01
C PHE A 269 18.60 -16.22 -5.51
N GLU A 270 18.02 -15.26 -6.19
CA GLU A 270 18.27 -15.01 -7.62
C GLU A 270 19.74 -14.67 -7.90
N ARG A 271 20.35 -13.84 -7.03
CA ARG A 271 21.75 -13.47 -7.15
C ARG A 271 22.66 -14.71 -7.00
N LYS A 272 22.36 -15.58 -6.05
CA LYS A 272 23.14 -16.82 -5.82
C LYS A 272 23.07 -17.75 -7.04
N ASN A 273 21.90 -17.89 -7.66
CA ASN A 273 21.73 -18.74 -8.84
C ASN A 273 22.49 -18.18 -10.05
N LYS A 274 22.45 -16.86 -10.29
CA LYS A 274 23.20 -16.21 -11.38
C LYS A 274 24.73 -16.30 -11.22
N THR A 275 25.23 -16.57 -10.04
CA THR A 275 26.67 -16.71 -9.78
C THR A 275 27.14 -18.15 -9.95
N ASN A 276 26.22 -19.12 -9.98
CA ASN A 276 26.49 -20.56 -10.15
C ASN A 276 26.31 -21.03 -11.61
N ASP A 277 25.75 -20.20 -12.49
CA ASP A 277 25.71 -20.35 -13.95
C ASP A 277 26.91 -19.64 -14.61
#